data_8cbb3e54fa66e0155f9ebf00122b2825
#
_entry.id   8cbb3e54fa66e0155f9ebf00122b2825
#
_cell.length_a   1.000
_cell.length_b   1.000
_cell.length_c   1.000
_cell.angle_alpha   90.00
_cell.angle_beta   90.00
_cell.angle_gamma   90.00
#
_symmetry.space_group_name_H-M   'P 1'
#
loop_
_entity.id
_entity.type
_entity.pdbx_description
1 polymer ?
#
loop_
_entity_poly.entity_id
_entity_poly.type
_entity_poly.pdbx_seq_one_letter_code
_entity_poly.pdbx_strand_id
1 'polypeptide(L)'
;MDWFKTGKKTGFRLLFWVLGLLCCPSLVHAENLAEYQIKAAFLYNFLAFTEWPAEVGNTINLCVYGPDPFGENLDKMQGQSLGTRSLAVKRVNSVDGLHGCQVVFITHPVMSNLRRVLDNLGDKPVLTVADSQDAALQGVALNMSMDQNKVTFEANLAAARSNKLNLSSKLLRLATKVFQ
;
A
#
# COMPACT_ATOMS: atom_id res chain seq x y z
N MET A 1 -77.05 24.09 -34.11
CA MET A 1 -76.49 23.44 -35.33
C MET A 1 -74.99 23.64 -35.19
N ASP A 2 -74.41 22.60 -34.69
CA ASP A 2 -73.16 21.96 -35.12
C ASP A 2 -71.87 22.75 -34.89
N TRP A 3 -70.82 22.25 -34.50
CA TRP A 3 -70.29 20.88 -34.25
C TRP A 3 -68.83 21.01 -33.82
N PHE A 4 -68.47 20.22 -32.79
CA PHE A 4 -67.18 19.54 -32.55
C PHE A 4 -65.90 20.07 -33.18
N LYS A 5 -64.82 20.20 -32.36
CA LYS A 5 -63.72 19.23 -32.40
C LYS A 5 -62.77 19.34 -31.23
N THR A 6 -62.75 18.27 -30.47
CA THR A 6 -61.71 17.86 -29.52
C THR A 6 -60.34 17.79 -30.17
N GLY A 7 -59.32 18.38 -29.55
CA GLY A 7 -57.92 18.19 -29.91
C GLY A 7 -57.12 17.73 -28.70
N LYS A 8 -56.85 16.44 -28.61
CA LYS A 8 -55.96 15.81 -27.60
C LYS A 8 -54.56 16.42 -27.63
N LYS A 9 -54.09 16.91 -26.55
CA LYS A 9 -52.67 17.17 -26.27
C LYS A 9 -52.22 16.31 -25.08
N THR A 10 -52.06 15.03 -25.33
CA THR A 10 -51.36 14.07 -24.49
C THR A 10 -50.16 13.59 -25.28
N GLY A 11 -48.94 13.95 -24.84
CA GLY A 11 -47.76 13.40 -25.51
C GLY A 11 -46.44 14.12 -25.27
N PHE A 12 -46.28 14.94 -24.24
CA PHE A 12 -44.98 15.64 -24.06
C PHE A 12 -44.48 15.66 -22.61
N ARG A 13 -44.88 14.75 -21.76
CA ARG A 13 -44.48 14.70 -20.33
C ARG A 13 -43.70 13.46 -19.91
N LEU A 14 -43.32 12.58 -20.81
CA LEU A 14 -42.61 11.33 -20.49
C LEU A 14 -41.11 11.27 -20.90
N LEU A 15 -40.56 12.38 -21.45
CA LEU A 15 -39.17 12.38 -21.96
C LEU A 15 -38.14 13.03 -20.99
N PHE A 16 -38.55 13.46 -19.80
CA PHE A 16 -37.64 14.14 -18.84
C PHE A 16 -37.17 13.26 -17.67
N TRP A 17 -37.56 11.98 -17.58
CA TRP A 17 -37.22 11.10 -16.44
C TRP A 17 -36.12 10.09 -16.71
N VAL A 18 -35.48 10.09 -17.89
CA VAL A 18 -34.43 9.11 -18.24
C VAL A 18 -33.02 9.69 -18.18
N LEU A 19 -32.85 11.01 -17.96
CA LEU A 19 -31.54 11.66 -17.97
C LEU A 19 -30.88 11.83 -16.57
N GLY A 20 -31.43 11.20 -15.52
CA GLY A 20 -30.98 11.38 -14.13
C GLY A 20 -30.13 10.25 -13.53
N LEU A 21 -29.77 9.19 -14.29
CA LEU A 21 -29.16 8.01 -13.70
C LEU A 21 -27.75 7.67 -14.23
N LEU A 22 -26.98 8.66 -14.65
CA LEU A 22 -25.61 8.46 -15.13
C LEU A 22 -24.66 9.46 -14.52
N CYS A 23 -24.44 9.38 -13.18
CA CYS A 23 -23.24 10.00 -12.58
C CYS A 23 -23.07 9.56 -11.13
N CYS A 24 -22.36 8.49 -10.87
CA CYS A 24 -21.50 8.29 -9.70
C CYS A 24 -20.67 7.01 -9.76
N PRO A 25 -19.48 7.02 -10.38
CA PRO A 25 -18.47 6.03 -10.05
C PRO A 25 -17.18 6.64 -9.44
N SER A 26 -17.19 7.91 -8.99
CA SER A 26 -15.92 8.61 -8.69
C SER A 26 -15.48 8.61 -7.22
N LEU A 27 -16.32 8.22 -6.27
CA LEU A 27 -15.99 8.33 -4.83
C LEU A 27 -15.02 7.27 -4.34
N VAL A 28 -15.09 6.06 -4.85
CA VAL A 28 -14.23 4.93 -4.39
C VAL A 28 -12.75 5.13 -4.75
N HIS A 29 -12.44 5.80 -5.86
CA HIS A 29 -11.06 6.06 -6.26
C HIS A 29 -10.36 7.13 -5.40
N ALA A 30 -11.10 8.13 -4.93
CA ALA A 30 -10.55 9.21 -4.13
C ALA A 30 -10.14 8.76 -2.71
N GLU A 31 -10.91 7.86 -2.11
CA GLU A 31 -10.65 7.32 -0.77
C GLU A 31 -9.40 6.42 -0.77
N ASN A 32 -9.25 5.60 -1.79
CA ASN A 32 -8.07 4.72 -1.96
C ASN A 32 -6.77 5.53 -2.17
N LEU A 33 -6.83 6.64 -2.93
CA LEU A 33 -5.68 7.53 -3.15
C LEU A 33 -5.21 8.19 -1.84
N ALA A 34 -6.14 8.62 -0.99
CA ALA A 34 -5.83 9.23 0.30
C ALA A 34 -5.22 8.21 1.27
N GLU A 35 -5.70 6.98 1.29
CA GLU A 35 -5.16 5.88 2.10
C GLU A 35 -3.70 5.61 1.74
N TYR A 36 -3.39 5.39 0.44
CA TYR A 36 -2.03 5.08 0.01
C TYR A 36 -1.07 6.27 0.09
N GLN A 37 -1.57 7.51 0.12
CA GLN A 37 -0.76 8.66 0.48
C GLN A 37 -0.27 8.58 1.94
N ILE A 38 -1.16 8.21 2.87
CA ILE A 38 -0.82 8.03 4.28
C ILE A 38 0.09 6.81 4.45
N LYS A 39 -0.22 5.68 3.81
CA LYS A 39 0.62 4.46 3.85
C LYS A 39 2.03 4.73 3.31
N ALA A 40 2.19 5.59 2.28
CA ALA A 40 3.51 5.99 1.79
C ALA A 40 4.32 6.74 2.86
N ALA A 41 3.69 7.64 3.63
CA ALA A 41 4.34 8.32 4.74
C ALA A 41 4.73 7.34 5.88
N PHE A 42 3.87 6.36 6.20
CA PHE A 42 4.22 5.29 7.13
C PHE A 42 5.40 4.47 6.62
N LEU A 43 5.40 4.11 5.34
CA LEU A 43 6.47 3.35 4.71
C LEU A 43 7.80 4.09 4.82
N TYR A 44 7.84 5.41 4.51
CA TYR A 44 9.02 6.24 4.72
C TYR A 44 9.51 6.20 6.17
N ASN A 45 8.61 6.34 7.14
CA ASN A 45 8.95 6.28 8.56
C ASN A 45 9.47 4.89 8.97
N PHE A 46 8.92 3.81 8.44
CA PHE A 46 9.44 2.46 8.67
C PHE A 46 10.90 2.34 8.25
N LEU A 47 11.23 2.87 7.07
CA LEU A 47 12.60 2.89 6.57
C LEU A 47 13.52 3.74 7.45
N ALA A 48 13.06 4.93 7.86
CA ALA A 48 13.82 5.87 8.67
C ALA A 48 14.07 5.39 10.11
N PHE A 49 13.15 4.58 10.66
CA PHE A 49 13.23 4.03 12.02
C PHE A 49 13.70 2.57 12.07
N THR A 50 14.16 2.02 10.94
CA THR A 50 14.87 0.74 10.88
C THR A 50 16.38 0.99 10.91
N GLU A 51 17.08 0.29 11.79
CA GLU A 51 18.52 0.26 11.82
C GLU A 51 19.04 -0.77 10.84
N TRP A 52 19.76 -0.29 9.86
CA TRP A 52 20.30 -1.08 8.75
C TRP A 52 21.74 -1.48 9.05
N PRO A 53 22.14 -2.74 8.87
CA PRO A 53 23.53 -3.15 9.03
C PRO A 53 24.45 -2.46 8.02
N ALA A 54 25.74 -2.46 8.31
CA ALA A 54 26.75 -1.70 7.54
C ALA A 54 26.90 -2.21 6.10
N GLU A 55 26.64 -3.50 5.85
CA GLU A 55 26.68 -4.12 4.52
C GLU A 55 25.60 -3.61 3.58
N VAL A 56 24.53 -3.00 4.11
CA VAL A 56 23.55 -2.28 3.30
C VAL A 56 24.16 -0.96 2.86
N GLY A 57 24.52 -0.84 1.60
CA GLY A 57 25.23 0.32 1.04
C GLY A 57 24.51 1.66 1.22
N ASN A 58 24.89 2.65 0.42
CA ASN A 58 24.36 4.03 0.53
C ASN A 58 22.98 4.23 -0.10
N THR A 59 22.39 3.19 -0.70
CA THR A 59 21.07 3.25 -1.33
C THR A 59 20.16 2.19 -0.72
N ILE A 60 18.99 2.59 -0.26
CA ILE A 60 17.90 1.70 0.14
C ILE A 60 16.97 1.53 -1.07
N ASN A 61 16.97 0.34 -1.66
CA ASN A 61 16.04 0.00 -2.73
C ASN A 61 14.72 -0.47 -2.12
N LEU A 62 13.67 0.34 -2.24
CA LEU A 62 12.29 -0.01 -1.94
C LEU A 62 11.66 -0.64 -3.18
N CYS A 63 11.31 -1.90 -3.08
CA CYS A 63 10.67 -2.65 -4.15
C CYS A 63 9.20 -2.89 -3.83
N VAL A 64 8.31 -2.51 -4.73
CA VAL A 64 6.89 -2.89 -4.67
C VAL A 64 6.73 -4.16 -5.48
N TYR A 65 6.37 -5.25 -4.81
CA TYR A 65 6.11 -6.53 -5.44
C TYR A 65 4.64 -6.70 -5.74
N GLY A 66 4.30 -6.77 -7.02
CA GLY A 66 2.93 -6.81 -7.54
C GLY A 66 2.43 -5.46 -8.07
N PRO A 67 1.11 -5.34 -8.36
CA PRO A 67 0.50 -4.09 -8.80
C PRO A 67 0.72 -2.97 -7.78
N ASP A 68 1.28 -1.84 -8.20
CA ASP A 68 1.57 -0.71 -7.32
C ASP A 68 0.30 0.08 -6.95
N PRO A 69 -0.10 0.12 -5.68
CA PRO A 69 -1.25 0.89 -5.24
C PRO A 69 -0.91 2.34 -4.86
N PHE A 70 0.37 2.69 -4.76
CA PHE A 70 0.83 4.00 -4.30
C PHE A 70 0.92 5.03 -5.43
N GLY A 71 1.26 4.59 -6.65
CA GLY A 71 1.45 5.47 -7.80
C GLY A 71 2.47 6.58 -7.53
N GLU A 72 2.10 7.82 -7.85
CA GLU A 72 2.95 9.00 -7.67
C GLU A 72 3.42 9.26 -6.23
N ASN A 73 2.73 8.71 -5.21
CA ASN A 73 3.15 8.91 -3.83
C ASN A 73 4.52 8.26 -3.53
N LEU A 74 4.83 7.13 -4.19
CA LEU A 74 6.17 6.55 -4.13
C LEU A 74 7.15 7.23 -5.06
N ASP A 75 6.73 7.73 -6.22
CA ASP A 75 7.61 8.45 -7.14
C ASP A 75 8.20 9.70 -6.46
N LYS A 76 7.42 10.37 -5.63
CA LYS A 76 7.87 11.52 -4.80
C LYS A 76 8.92 11.14 -3.75
N MET A 77 9.05 9.86 -3.42
CA MET A 77 10.06 9.37 -2.47
C MET A 77 11.39 9.05 -3.14
N GLN A 78 11.43 8.95 -4.47
CA GLN A 78 12.65 8.68 -5.24
C GLN A 78 13.73 9.73 -4.94
N GLY A 79 14.91 9.28 -4.53
CA GLY A 79 16.05 10.13 -4.21
C GLY A 79 15.99 10.84 -2.86
N GLN A 80 14.94 10.66 -2.07
CA GLN A 80 14.87 11.24 -0.72
C GLN A 80 15.96 10.68 0.20
N SER A 81 16.41 11.49 1.13
CA SER A 81 17.43 11.12 2.10
C SER A 81 16.86 10.33 3.26
N LEU A 82 17.50 9.22 3.61
CA LEU A 82 17.25 8.41 4.79
C LEU A 82 18.52 8.42 5.67
N GLY A 83 18.71 9.48 6.45
CA GLY A 83 19.97 9.74 7.15
C GLY A 83 21.11 9.96 6.15
N THR A 84 22.11 9.07 6.15
CA THR A 84 23.24 9.10 5.21
C THR A 84 22.99 8.35 3.90
N ARG A 85 21.84 7.71 3.77
CA ARG A 85 21.47 6.90 2.60
C ARG A 85 20.45 7.63 1.73
N SER A 86 20.34 7.23 0.47
CA SER A 86 19.29 7.67 -0.45
C SER A 86 18.27 6.55 -0.70
N LEU A 87 17.04 6.91 -1.00
CA LEU A 87 15.98 5.99 -1.34
C LEU A 87 15.85 5.84 -2.86
N ALA A 88 15.79 4.59 -3.34
CA ALA A 88 15.45 4.26 -4.72
C ALA A 88 14.16 3.41 -4.73
N VAL A 89 13.23 3.74 -5.62
CA VAL A 89 11.95 3.03 -5.74
C VAL A 89 11.96 2.16 -7.00
N LYS A 90 11.53 0.91 -6.86
CA LYS A 90 11.43 -0.07 -7.95
C LYS A 90 10.08 -0.80 -7.91
N ARG A 91 9.53 -1.13 -9.07
CA ARG A 91 8.35 -1.97 -9.23
C ARG A 91 8.78 -3.31 -9.78
N VAL A 92 8.35 -4.38 -9.14
CA VAL A 92 8.83 -5.74 -9.41
C VAL A 92 7.65 -6.71 -9.54
N ASN A 93 7.62 -7.47 -10.62
CA ASN A 93 6.51 -8.40 -10.91
C ASN A 93 6.90 -9.88 -10.76
N SER A 94 8.14 -10.18 -10.36
CA SER A 94 8.62 -11.55 -10.13
C SER A 94 9.41 -11.63 -8.83
N VAL A 95 9.41 -12.81 -8.22
CA VAL A 95 10.20 -13.06 -7.00
C VAL A 95 11.71 -12.93 -7.29
N ASP A 96 12.15 -13.36 -8.46
CA ASP A 96 13.56 -13.25 -8.86
C ASP A 96 14.01 -11.80 -9.02
N GLY A 97 13.09 -10.88 -9.34
CA GLY A 97 13.37 -9.44 -9.41
C GLY A 97 13.62 -8.77 -8.05
N LEU A 98 13.41 -9.47 -6.93
CA LEU A 98 13.63 -8.95 -5.58
C LEU A 98 15.11 -8.89 -5.17
N HIS A 99 16.01 -9.38 -6.01
CA HIS A 99 17.44 -9.27 -5.74
C HIS A 99 17.90 -7.82 -5.65
N GLY A 100 18.62 -7.50 -4.56
CA GLY A 100 19.12 -6.15 -4.31
C GLY A 100 18.09 -5.17 -3.76
N CYS A 101 16.89 -5.64 -3.37
CA CYS A 101 15.93 -4.88 -2.58
C CYS A 101 16.33 -4.91 -1.10
N GLN A 102 16.27 -3.77 -0.42
CA GLN A 102 16.41 -3.67 1.04
C GLN A 102 15.04 -3.58 1.71
N VAL A 103 14.03 -3.13 0.99
CA VAL A 103 12.64 -3.12 1.44
C VAL A 103 11.78 -3.76 0.37
N VAL A 104 10.88 -4.64 0.77
CA VAL A 104 9.90 -5.27 -0.12
C VAL A 104 8.51 -4.99 0.43
N PHE A 105 7.74 -4.16 -0.28
CA PHE A 105 6.31 -4.03 -0.04
C PHE A 105 5.57 -5.06 -0.87
N ILE A 106 4.88 -5.98 -0.19
CA ILE A 106 4.15 -7.09 -0.80
C ILE A 106 2.69 -6.68 -0.91
N THR A 107 2.21 -6.46 -2.13
CA THR A 107 0.85 -5.99 -2.35
C THR A 107 -0.18 -7.10 -2.18
N HIS A 108 -1.41 -6.74 -1.78
CA HIS A 108 -2.49 -7.69 -1.50
C HIS A 108 -2.72 -8.73 -2.60
N PRO A 109 -2.75 -8.39 -3.91
CA PRO A 109 -3.00 -9.39 -4.96
C PRO A 109 -1.96 -10.51 -5.08
N VAL A 110 -0.75 -10.30 -4.55
CA VAL A 110 0.34 -11.29 -4.64
C VAL A 110 0.67 -11.97 -3.32
N MET A 111 -0.17 -11.78 -2.27
CA MET A 111 0.03 -12.40 -0.96
C MET A 111 0.05 -13.93 -0.99
N SER A 112 -0.58 -14.57 -1.96
CA SER A 112 -0.47 -16.02 -2.16
C SER A 112 0.97 -16.51 -2.40
N ASN A 113 1.86 -15.61 -2.84
CA ASN A 113 3.28 -15.87 -3.05
C ASN A 113 4.15 -15.57 -1.82
N LEU A 114 3.57 -15.12 -0.70
CA LEU A 114 4.31 -14.65 0.48
C LEU A 114 5.41 -15.63 0.91
N ARG A 115 5.07 -16.91 1.08
CA ARG A 115 6.05 -17.90 1.49
C ARG A 115 7.24 -17.96 0.53
N ARG A 116 6.99 -18.00 -0.78
CA ARG A 116 8.05 -18.02 -1.80
C ARG A 116 8.91 -16.74 -1.77
N VAL A 117 8.29 -15.58 -1.48
CA VAL A 117 9.01 -14.32 -1.29
C VAL A 117 9.93 -14.41 -0.08
N LEU A 118 9.42 -14.83 1.09
CA LEU A 118 10.23 -14.95 2.31
C LEU A 118 11.37 -15.96 2.14
N ASP A 119 11.11 -17.11 1.52
CA ASP A 119 12.14 -18.13 1.23
C ASP A 119 13.24 -17.59 0.29
N ASN A 120 12.88 -16.77 -0.71
CA ASN A 120 13.85 -16.15 -1.64
C ASN A 120 14.70 -15.06 -0.97
N LEU A 121 14.10 -14.29 -0.07
CA LEU A 121 14.82 -13.26 0.68
C LEU A 121 15.79 -13.86 1.70
N GLY A 122 15.41 -15.00 2.31
CA GLY A 122 16.23 -15.70 3.30
C GLY A 122 16.56 -14.83 4.50
N ASP A 123 17.83 -14.87 4.94
CA ASP A 123 18.36 -14.11 6.08
C ASP A 123 19.05 -12.78 5.68
N LYS A 124 18.78 -12.30 4.47
CA LYS A 124 19.30 -11.01 3.98
C LYS A 124 18.65 -9.85 4.73
N PRO A 125 19.36 -8.71 4.88
CA PRO A 125 18.83 -7.54 5.56
C PRO A 125 17.76 -6.83 4.72
N VAL A 126 16.58 -7.46 4.63
CA VAL A 126 15.42 -6.97 3.88
C VAL A 126 14.24 -6.79 4.81
N LEU A 127 13.72 -5.57 4.87
CA LEU A 127 12.49 -5.22 5.58
C LEU A 127 11.29 -5.61 4.72
N THR A 128 10.51 -6.57 5.17
CA THR A 128 9.25 -6.94 4.53
C THR A 128 8.11 -6.09 5.10
N VAL A 129 7.28 -5.54 4.22
CA VAL A 129 6.11 -4.73 4.58
C VAL A 129 4.92 -5.22 3.75
N ALA A 130 3.73 -5.24 4.35
CA ALA A 130 2.47 -5.54 3.66
C ALA A 130 1.33 -4.69 4.22
N ASP A 131 0.17 -4.78 3.58
CA ASP A 131 -1.09 -4.21 4.05
C ASP A 131 -2.25 -5.21 3.90
N SER A 132 -1.98 -6.45 4.28
CA SER A 132 -2.91 -7.56 4.13
C SER A 132 -3.19 -8.22 5.48
N GLN A 133 -4.40 -8.78 5.61
CA GLN A 133 -4.82 -9.41 6.85
C GLN A 133 -3.80 -10.47 7.31
N ASP A 134 -3.47 -10.44 8.60
CA ASP A 134 -2.59 -11.41 9.26
C ASP A 134 -1.17 -11.55 8.66
N ALA A 135 -0.72 -10.60 7.82
CA ALA A 135 0.59 -10.70 7.17
C ALA A 135 1.74 -10.72 8.19
N ALA A 136 1.64 -9.99 9.30
CA ALA A 136 2.63 -10.03 10.37
C ALA A 136 2.73 -11.41 11.03
N LEU A 137 1.60 -12.10 11.23
CA LEU A 137 1.57 -13.49 11.74
C LEU A 137 2.19 -14.49 10.75
N GLN A 138 2.14 -14.18 9.45
CA GLN A 138 2.70 -14.99 8.39
C GLN A 138 4.19 -14.71 8.11
N GLY A 139 4.84 -13.86 8.92
CA GLY A 139 6.29 -13.60 8.83
C GLY A 139 6.68 -12.29 8.15
N VAL A 140 5.74 -11.42 7.82
CA VAL A 140 6.05 -10.05 7.37
C VAL A 140 6.48 -9.21 8.56
N ALA A 141 7.55 -8.42 8.44
CA ALA A 141 8.11 -7.66 9.56
C ALA A 141 7.20 -6.50 10.02
N LEU A 142 6.56 -5.80 9.08
CA LEU A 142 5.63 -4.71 9.38
C LEU A 142 4.37 -4.85 8.53
N ASN A 143 3.20 -4.81 9.15
CA ASN A 143 1.93 -4.93 8.45
C ASN A 143 1.03 -3.74 8.73
N MET A 144 0.66 -2.99 7.70
CA MET A 144 -0.27 -1.87 7.80
C MET A 144 -1.71 -2.35 7.67
N SER A 145 -2.62 -1.68 8.36
CA SER A 145 -4.06 -1.90 8.25
C SER A 145 -4.83 -0.60 8.38
N MET A 146 -6.06 -0.59 7.92
CA MET A 146 -7.02 0.50 8.20
C MET A 146 -7.86 0.13 9.41
N ASP A 147 -7.89 0.99 10.41
CA ASP A 147 -8.78 0.89 11.56
C ASP A 147 -9.48 2.23 11.77
N GLN A 148 -10.81 2.24 11.73
CA GLN A 148 -11.64 3.45 11.89
C GLN A 148 -11.13 4.67 11.08
N ASN A 149 -10.83 4.45 9.79
CA ASN A 149 -10.27 5.45 8.85
C ASN A 149 -8.88 5.99 9.23
N LYS A 150 -8.12 5.23 10.03
CA LYS A 150 -6.72 5.54 10.37
C LYS A 150 -5.82 4.41 9.93
N VAL A 151 -4.67 4.76 9.40
CA VAL A 151 -3.61 3.77 9.16
C VAL A 151 -2.99 3.41 10.50
N THR A 152 -3.00 2.12 10.81
CA THR A 152 -2.33 1.51 11.95
C THR A 152 -1.34 0.46 11.44
N PHE A 153 -0.50 -0.10 12.31
CA PHE A 153 0.39 -1.18 11.90
C PHE A 153 0.73 -2.12 13.06
N GLU A 154 1.08 -3.34 12.67
CA GLU A 154 1.63 -4.37 13.54
C GLU A 154 3.10 -4.59 13.21
N ALA A 155 3.91 -4.98 14.19
CA ALA A 155 5.32 -5.29 14.04
C ALA A 155 5.63 -6.73 14.45
N ASN A 156 6.36 -7.48 13.62
CA ASN A 156 6.92 -8.78 13.93
C ASN A 156 8.43 -8.65 14.14
N LEU A 157 8.83 -8.58 15.42
CA LEU A 157 10.24 -8.44 15.79
C LEU A 157 11.07 -9.68 15.46
N ALA A 158 10.50 -10.88 15.59
CA ALA A 158 11.21 -12.10 15.21
C ALA A 158 11.56 -12.08 13.73
N ALA A 159 10.61 -11.69 12.86
CA ALA A 159 10.85 -11.54 11.42
C ALA A 159 11.90 -10.47 11.10
N ALA A 160 11.85 -9.31 11.75
CA ALA A 160 12.85 -8.26 11.55
C ALA A 160 14.26 -8.72 11.97
N ARG A 161 14.38 -9.35 13.15
CA ARG A 161 15.66 -9.82 13.70
C ARG A 161 16.27 -10.98 12.89
N SER A 162 15.44 -11.89 12.38
CA SER A 162 15.93 -12.98 11.50
C SER A 162 16.59 -12.42 10.23
N ASN A 163 16.12 -11.25 9.78
CA ASN A 163 16.70 -10.51 8.65
C ASN A 163 17.77 -9.48 9.11
N LYS A 164 18.36 -9.63 10.30
CA LYS A 164 19.42 -8.76 10.83
C LYS A 164 19.04 -7.28 10.92
N LEU A 165 17.73 -7.00 11.04
CA LEU A 165 17.22 -5.64 11.18
C LEU A 165 16.80 -5.37 12.62
N ASN A 166 17.01 -4.13 13.07
CA ASN A 166 16.54 -3.67 14.37
C ASN A 166 15.52 -2.55 14.17
N LEU A 167 14.32 -2.74 14.69
CA LEU A 167 13.26 -1.73 14.67
C LEU A 167 13.40 -0.85 15.91
N SER A 168 13.44 0.46 15.73
CA SER A 168 13.64 1.39 16.85
C SER A 168 12.47 1.31 17.85
N SER A 169 12.79 1.54 19.13
CA SER A 169 11.77 1.57 20.18
C SER A 169 10.72 2.68 19.97
N LYS A 170 11.05 3.74 19.22
CA LYS A 170 10.09 4.79 18.83
C LYS A 170 9.03 4.24 17.88
N LEU A 171 9.46 3.45 16.90
CA LEU A 171 8.54 2.79 15.95
C LEU A 171 7.65 1.80 16.70
N LEU A 172 8.24 0.93 17.52
CA LEU A 172 7.52 -0.13 18.22
C LEU A 172 6.44 0.38 19.19
N ARG A 173 6.64 1.57 19.79
CA ARG A 173 5.61 2.19 20.64
C ARG A 173 4.38 2.66 19.89
N LEU A 174 4.46 2.83 18.58
CA LEU A 174 3.34 3.25 17.72
C LEU A 174 2.60 2.05 17.13
N ALA A 175 3.17 0.84 17.20
CA ALA A 175 2.55 -0.36 16.72
C ALA A 175 1.34 -0.74 17.59
N THR A 176 0.24 -1.15 16.98
CA THR A 176 -0.94 -1.66 17.69
C THR A 176 -0.69 -3.01 18.32
N LYS A 177 0.24 -3.78 17.73
CA LYS A 177 0.66 -5.08 18.22
C LYS A 177 2.11 -5.35 17.85
N VAL A 178 2.84 -5.98 18.78
CA VAL A 178 4.23 -6.41 18.58
C VAL A 178 4.32 -7.90 18.84
N PHE A 179 4.69 -8.67 17.81
CA PHE A 179 5.00 -10.09 17.93
C PHE A 179 6.50 -10.25 18.22
N GLN A 180 6.82 -11.16 19.20
CA GLN A 180 8.18 -11.40 19.69
C GLN A 180 8.79 -12.61 19.00
#